data_99f209c8cea24168ffe29f2726a5b594
#
_entry.id   99f209c8cea24168ffe29f2726a5b594
#
_cell.length_a   1.000
_cell.length_b   1.000
_cell.length_c   1.000
_cell.angle_alpha   90.00
_cell.angle_beta   90.00
_cell.angle_gamma   90.00
#
_symmetry.space_group_name_H-M   'P 1'
#
loop_
_entity.id
_entity.type
_entity.pdbx_description
1 polymer ?
#
loop_
_entity_poly.entity_id
_entity_poly.type
_entity_poly.pdbx_seq_one_letter_code
_entity_poly.pdbx_strand_id
1 'polypeptide(L)'
;MTTIARTHLYLVAVAMAFVFLHLPAMAQEIPLQLADPSGKPAVSDPPVKVYILSGQSNMVGIGQVNGGFSRWSDFSDLTVSVYQGTYSATTDYDQSTPIKTKDLPEYGGVNPTPFPGGGVQVVRGWMNIKDAGLFRFKPGYQASTFCIMELDGVEVYRREVGKDPFYNDFKTSAGKKYSFKLTFLTAAADGLGWFGRIDVPGTLHTVVHNDGKFPHLVDDAGNWTVRNDVWYKGVVTATANKWLTVGCGSGSHTIGPELQFGHIMGDYHDEPVIILKASQGNRSLGWDILPPGSERFTHEGRTYAGYNDSIPSWTEDEPGKEVDWYAGKQYDDFVRETHAVLDNFSTHFPQYKDQGFEIAGFVWWQGHKDGNAAHASRYEVNLVHYIRSIRAEFKAPEAPLVIATIGFSGWEMAGPHVTVANAQLAVSGETGKYPEFSGNVLTVETRDFWKDAAISPRNQGFHYNQNAETYMLVG
;
A
#
# COMPACT_ATOMS: atom_id res chain seq x y z
N MET A 1 -28.39 -76.48 -50.04
CA MET A 1 -29.56 -75.80 -49.48
C MET A 1 -29.28 -75.54 -48.02
N THR A 2 -28.70 -74.48 -47.62
CA THR A 2 -28.64 -74.00 -46.25
C THR A 2 -28.06 -72.58 -46.30
N THR A 3 -28.92 -71.65 -46.02
CA THR A 3 -28.66 -70.24 -45.99
C THR A 3 -27.91 -69.85 -44.73
N ILE A 4 -26.74 -69.23 -44.84
CA ILE A 4 -25.98 -68.73 -43.70
C ILE A 4 -26.35 -67.27 -43.56
N ALA A 5 -27.00 -66.94 -42.38
CA ALA A 5 -27.30 -65.61 -41.95
C ALA A 5 -26.03 -65.00 -41.34
N ARG A 6 -25.57 -63.86 -41.92
CA ARG A 6 -24.50 -63.02 -41.34
C ARG A 6 -25.14 -62.01 -40.39
N THR A 7 -24.84 -62.19 -39.10
CA THR A 7 -25.16 -61.20 -38.04
C THR A 7 -24.13 -60.10 -38.04
N HIS A 8 -24.53 -58.90 -38.39
CA HIS A 8 -23.66 -57.71 -38.25
C HIS A 8 -23.79 -57.17 -36.82
N LEU A 9 -22.71 -57.27 -36.08
CA LEU A 9 -22.55 -56.67 -34.76
C LEU A 9 -22.25 -55.17 -34.95
N TYR A 10 -23.19 -54.30 -34.66
CA TYR A 10 -22.95 -52.85 -34.59
C TYR A 10 -22.35 -52.53 -33.21
N LEU A 11 -21.06 -52.19 -33.18
CA LEU A 11 -20.44 -51.55 -32.02
C LEU A 11 -20.93 -50.08 -31.99
N VAL A 12 -21.80 -49.75 -31.07
CA VAL A 12 -22.15 -48.38 -30.75
C VAL A 12 -21.08 -47.89 -29.78
N ALA A 13 -20.13 -47.15 -30.30
CA ALA A 13 -19.20 -46.35 -29.48
C ALA A 13 -19.97 -45.16 -28.90
N VAL A 14 -20.38 -45.27 -27.64
CA VAL A 14 -20.89 -44.10 -26.88
C VAL A 14 -19.68 -43.24 -26.54
N ALA A 15 -19.44 -42.20 -27.32
CA ALA A 15 -18.54 -41.13 -26.93
C ALA A 15 -19.21 -40.32 -25.81
N MET A 16 -18.84 -40.57 -24.56
CA MET A 16 -19.12 -39.65 -23.46
C MET A 16 -18.29 -38.37 -23.69
N ALA A 17 -18.92 -37.40 -24.34
CA ALA A 17 -18.43 -36.04 -24.29
C ALA A 17 -18.59 -35.53 -22.85
N PHE A 18 -17.53 -35.52 -22.06
CA PHE A 18 -17.46 -34.73 -20.82
C PHE A 18 -17.51 -33.26 -21.23
N VAL A 19 -18.71 -32.71 -21.28
CA VAL A 19 -18.91 -31.29 -21.24
C VAL A 19 -18.48 -30.85 -19.84
N PHE A 20 -17.23 -30.40 -19.72
CA PHE A 20 -16.85 -29.57 -18.58
C PHE A 20 -17.70 -28.31 -18.66
N LEU A 21 -18.83 -28.32 -17.98
CA LEU A 21 -19.49 -27.09 -17.58
C LEU A 21 -18.48 -26.37 -16.71
N HIS A 22 -17.74 -25.44 -17.31
CA HIS A 22 -17.15 -24.36 -16.57
C HIS A 22 -18.36 -23.61 -15.97
N LEU A 23 -18.74 -23.98 -14.76
CA LEU A 23 -19.47 -23.05 -13.93
C LEU A 23 -18.55 -21.83 -13.83
N PRO A 24 -18.98 -20.64 -14.25
CA PRO A 24 -18.23 -19.45 -13.93
C PRO A 24 -18.01 -19.53 -12.41
N ALA A 25 -16.77 -19.46 -11.97
CA ALA A 25 -16.48 -19.24 -10.56
C ALA A 25 -17.38 -18.07 -10.18
N MET A 26 -18.35 -18.31 -9.33
CA MET A 26 -19.20 -17.25 -8.81
C MET A 26 -18.20 -16.25 -8.25
N ALA A 27 -18.08 -15.09 -8.89
CA ALA A 27 -17.29 -14.03 -8.35
C ALA A 27 -17.78 -13.86 -6.92
N GLN A 28 -16.92 -14.22 -5.97
CA GLN A 28 -17.26 -14.10 -4.57
C GLN A 28 -17.56 -12.61 -4.38
N GLU A 29 -18.79 -12.28 -4.03
CA GLU A 29 -19.16 -10.89 -3.78
C GLU A 29 -18.24 -10.38 -2.68
N ILE A 30 -17.29 -9.53 -3.07
CA ILE A 30 -16.41 -8.87 -2.12
C ILE A 30 -17.30 -7.92 -1.32
N PRO A 31 -17.42 -8.09 -0.01
CA PRO A 31 -18.24 -7.21 0.79
C PRO A 31 -17.69 -5.80 0.74
N LEU A 32 -18.37 -4.91 0.02
CA LEU A 32 -18.01 -3.50 -0.05
C LEU A 32 -18.41 -2.74 1.22
N GLN A 33 -19.25 -3.35 2.06
CA GLN A 33 -19.67 -2.82 3.34
C GLN A 33 -19.46 -3.90 4.40
N LEU A 34 -18.62 -3.60 5.38
CA LEU A 34 -18.46 -4.38 6.60
C LEU A 34 -19.33 -3.77 7.69
N ALA A 35 -19.59 -4.54 8.74
CA ALA A 35 -20.19 -3.99 9.94
C ALA A 35 -19.32 -2.86 10.48
N ASP A 36 -19.93 -1.82 11.05
CA ASP A 36 -19.17 -0.79 11.73
C ASP A 36 -18.31 -1.44 12.82
N PRO A 37 -17.05 -1.01 12.97
CA PRO A 37 -16.22 -1.49 14.06
C PRO A 37 -17.01 -1.35 15.35
N SER A 38 -17.28 -2.45 16.03
CA SER A 38 -18.27 -2.50 17.11
C SER A 38 -17.92 -1.64 18.32
N GLY A 39 -16.75 -1.02 18.32
CA GLY A 39 -16.21 -0.30 19.48
C GLY A 39 -16.02 -1.23 20.71
N LYS A 40 -16.29 -2.50 20.58
CA LYS A 40 -16.02 -3.47 21.64
C LYS A 40 -14.52 -3.69 21.68
N PRO A 41 -13.89 -3.50 22.85
CA PRO A 41 -12.51 -3.94 22.99
C PRO A 41 -12.46 -5.45 22.78
N ALA A 42 -11.43 -5.93 22.11
CA ALA A 42 -11.20 -7.36 21.94
C ALA A 42 -11.06 -8.05 23.31
N VAL A 43 -11.41 -9.34 23.35
CA VAL A 43 -11.33 -10.14 24.58
C VAL A 43 -9.86 -10.30 25.03
N SER A 44 -9.62 -10.31 26.35
CA SER A 44 -8.29 -10.22 26.94
C SER A 44 -7.63 -11.55 27.29
N ASP A 45 -8.33 -12.67 27.21
CA ASP A 45 -7.82 -13.96 27.70
C ASP A 45 -7.18 -14.85 26.62
N PRO A 46 -7.71 -14.96 25.37
CA PRO A 46 -7.09 -15.76 24.33
C PRO A 46 -5.84 -15.07 23.73
N PRO A 47 -4.91 -15.84 23.11
CA PRO A 47 -3.74 -15.26 22.44
C PRO A 47 -4.11 -14.29 21.32
N VAL A 48 -3.32 -13.23 21.19
CA VAL A 48 -3.43 -12.26 20.09
C VAL A 48 -3.20 -12.96 18.75
N LYS A 49 -4.01 -12.69 17.76
CA LYS A 49 -3.88 -13.23 16.41
C LYS A 49 -2.89 -12.39 15.60
N VAL A 50 -1.76 -12.97 15.25
CA VAL A 50 -0.72 -12.27 14.49
C VAL A 50 -0.74 -12.71 13.03
N TYR A 51 -0.90 -11.75 12.12
CA TYR A 51 -0.77 -11.95 10.68
C TYR A 51 0.51 -11.30 10.15
N ILE A 52 1.27 -12.04 9.35
CA ILE A 52 2.50 -11.56 8.73
C ILE A 52 2.25 -11.32 7.23
N LEU A 53 2.27 -10.06 6.81
CA LEU A 53 2.07 -9.64 5.43
C LEU A 53 3.42 -9.37 4.77
N SER A 54 3.75 -10.12 3.72
CA SER A 54 5.05 -10.04 3.05
C SER A 54 4.93 -9.85 1.55
N GLY A 55 5.93 -9.24 0.94
CA GLY A 55 5.96 -8.97 -0.50
C GLY A 55 6.79 -7.77 -0.88
N GLN A 56 6.46 -7.18 -2.03
CA GLN A 56 7.16 -6.00 -2.55
C GLN A 56 6.33 -4.71 -2.45
N SER A 57 6.60 -3.72 -3.30
CA SER A 57 6.03 -2.36 -3.21
C SER A 57 4.50 -2.31 -3.10
N ASN A 58 3.78 -3.20 -3.77
CA ASN A 58 2.32 -3.25 -3.65
C ASN A 58 1.89 -3.72 -2.26
N MET A 59 2.60 -4.69 -1.67
CA MET A 59 2.38 -5.05 -0.27
C MET A 59 2.78 -3.93 0.68
N VAL A 60 3.87 -3.18 0.42
CA VAL A 60 4.20 -1.97 1.22
C VAL A 60 3.02 -1.00 1.26
N GLY A 61 2.31 -0.88 0.13
CA GLY A 61 1.09 -0.09 0.02
C GLY A 61 1.35 1.33 -0.46
N ILE A 62 0.93 1.60 -1.69
CA ILE A 62 1.07 2.90 -2.35
C ILE A 62 -0.22 3.38 -3.01
N GLY A 63 -1.36 2.75 -2.67
CA GLY A 63 -2.68 3.27 -3.01
C GLY A 63 -2.86 4.66 -2.42
N GLN A 64 -3.24 5.64 -3.24
CA GLN A 64 -3.32 7.04 -2.82
C GLN A 64 -4.56 7.31 -2.00
N VAL A 65 -4.38 7.92 -0.84
CA VAL A 65 -5.52 8.37 -0.01
C VAL A 65 -6.21 9.57 -0.65
N ASN A 66 -5.43 10.49 -1.21
CA ASN A 66 -5.93 11.67 -1.91
C ASN A 66 -5.08 11.98 -3.14
N GLY A 67 -5.48 12.93 -3.96
CA GLY A 67 -4.95 13.17 -5.31
C GLY A 67 -3.49 13.58 -5.43
N GLY A 68 -2.73 13.46 -4.36
CA GLY A 68 -1.32 13.80 -4.36
C GLY A 68 -1.09 15.32 -4.52
N PHE A 69 0.17 15.67 -4.60
CA PHE A 69 0.64 17.02 -4.38
C PHE A 69 0.89 17.73 -5.70
N SER A 70 0.17 18.80 -5.96
CA SER A 70 0.68 19.82 -6.88
C SER A 70 1.91 20.44 -6.24
N ARG A 71 3.05 20.39 -6.92
CA ARG A 71 4.17 21.22 -6.53
C ARG A 71 3.75 22.68 -6.74
N TRP A 72 4.28 23.54 -5.93
CA TRP A 72 4.05 24.97 -5.90
C TRP A 72 4.39 25.74 -7.21
N SER A 73 4.65 25.03 -8.31
CA SER A 73 4.89 25.59 -9.64
C SER A 73 3.73 26.38 -10.23
N ASP A 74 2.59 26.33 -9.59
CA ASP A 74 1.37 27.03 -10.04
C ASP A 74 1.13 28.37 -9.31
N PHE A 75 2.11 28.90 -8.62
CA PHE A 75 2.04 30.20 -7.94
C PHE A 75 2.76 31.28 -8.71
N SER A 76 2.27 32.52 -8.66
CA SER A 76 2.91 33.69 -9.25
C SER A 76 2.86 34.91 -8.34
N ASP A 77 3.73 35.88 -8.61
CA ASP A 77 3.77 37.18 -7.95
C ASP A 77 3.85 37.07 -6.42
N LEU A 78 4.66 36.12 -5.93
CA LEU A 78 4.80 35.86 -4.51
C LEU A 78 5.71 36.88 -3.84
N THR A 79 5.22 37.43 -2.71
CA THR A 79 6.01 38.26 -1.80
C THR A 79 5.94 37.70 -0.39
N VAL A 80 7.00 37.89 0.39
CA VAL A 80 6.99 37.59 1.84
C VAL A 80 7.23 38.86 2.62
N SER A 81 6.36 39.14 3.57
CA SER A 81 6.46 40.24 4.53
C SER A 81 6.69 39.70 5.93
N VAL A 82 7.57 40.33 6.70
CA VAL A 82 7.89 39.94 8.08
C VAL A 82 7.42 41.00 9.03
N TYR A 83 6.76 40.59 10.10
CA TYR A 83 6.24 41.43 11.16
C TYR A 83 6.87 41.04 12.49
N GLN A 84 7.11 42.02 13.37
CA GLN A 84 7.72 41.77 14.66
C GLN A 84 6.75 41.09 15.65
N GLY A 85 7.28 40.20 16.48
CA GLY A 85 6.54 39.59 17.57
C GLY A 85 5.91 38.25 17.23
N THR A 86 4.93 37.85 18.02
CA THR A 86 4.15 36.64 17.88
C THR A 86 2.85 36.90 17.11
N TYR A 87 2.26 35.86 16.56
CA TYR A 87 0.96 35.97 15.88
C TYR A 87 -0.12 36.49 16.85
N SER A 88 -0.92 37.43 16.33
CA SER A 88 -2.14 37.91 16.99
C SER A 88 -3.32 37.83 16.02
N ALA A 89 -4.41 37.21 16.43
CA ALA A 89 -5.64 37.13 15.64
C ALA A 89 -6.33 38.49 15.44
N THR A 90 -5.98 39.47 16.30
CA THR A 90 -6.54 40.84 16.23
C THR A 90 -5.68 41.78 15.39
N THR A 91 -4.51 41.33 14.93
CA THR A 91 -3.64 42.15 14.08
C THR A 91 -4.00 41.98 12.62
N ASP A 92 -4.38 43.09 11.99
CA ASP A 92 -4.55 43.15 10.54
C ASP A 92 -3.16 43.29 9.87
N TYR A 93 -2.64 42.16 9.41
CA TYR A 93 -1.35 42.11 8.74
C TYR A 93 -1.38 42.70 7.33
N ASP A 94 -2.55 43.01 6.77
CA ASP A 94 -2.66 43.66 5.48
C ASP A 94 -2.54 45.18 5.61
N GLN A 95 -2.88 45.72 6.79
CA GLN A 95 -2.74 47.13 7.12
C GLN A 95 -1.49 47.45 7.97
N SER A 96 -0.82 46.43 8.49
CA SER A 96 0.36 46.60 9.35
C SER A 96 1.62 46.88 8.52
N THR A 97 2.54 47.67 9.05
CA THR A 97 3.83 47.93 8.41
C THR A 97 4.78 46.76 8.70
N PRO A 98 5.26 46.05 7.66
CA PRO A 98 6.24 44.99 7.85
C PRO A 98 7.63 45.56 8.16
N ILE A 99 8.44 44.80 8.93
CA ILE A 99 9.85 45.10 9.15
C ILE A 99 10.62 45.02 7.82
N LYS A 100 10.26 44.04 6.99
CA LYS A 100 10.90 43.76 5.71
C LYS A 100 9.92 43.04 4.77
N THR A 101 10.02 43.35 3.50
CA THR A 101 9.32 42.62 2.42
C THR A 101 10.35 42.22 1.37
N LYS A 102 10.14 41.01 0.78
CA LYS A 102 11.00 40.45 -0.27
C LYS A 102 10.13 39.69 -1.29
N ASP A 103 10.45 39.87 -2.56
CA ASP A 103 9.87 39.04 -3.62
C ASP A 103 10.42 37.62 -3.58
N LEU A 104 9.57 36.65 -3.85
CA LEU A 104 9.91 35.23 -3.97
C LEU A 104 9.80 34.85 -5.45
N PRO A 105 10.92 34.65 -6.16
CA PRO A 105 10.91 34.38 -7.61
C PRO A 105 10.29 33.02 -7.95
N GLU A 106 10.39 32.06 -7.03
CA GLU A 106 9.79 30.74 -7.15
C GLU A 106 9.37 30.23 -5.79
N TYR A 107 8.25 29.54 -5.74
CA TYR A 107 7.83 28.79 -4.55
C TYR A 107 8.41 27.38 -4.60
N GLY A 108 9.70 27.28 -4.59
CA GLY A 108 10.45 26.02 -4.56
C GLY A 108 10.99 25.71 -3.18
N GLY A 109 10.10 25.52 -2.20
CA GLY A 109 10.50 25.39 -0.82
C GLY A 109 10.87 26.76 -0.25
N VAL A 110 9.90 27.45 0.32
CA VAL A 110 10.22 28.59 1.18
C VAL A 110 11.00 28.01 2.34
N ASN A 111 12.30 28.23 2.31
CA ASN A 111 13.11 28.09 3.49
C ASN A 111 12.71 29.26 4.42
N PRO A 112 12.00 29.01 5.53
CA PRO A 112 11.53 30.08 6.40
C PRO A 112 12.64 30.80 7.18
N THR A 113 13.89 30.43 6.95
CA THR A 113 15.05 30.97 7.66
C THR A 113 15.67 32.29 7.17
N PRO A 114 15.11 33.09 6.26
CA PRO A 114 15.80 34.29 5.87
C PRO A 114 15.75 35.43 6.88
N PHE A 115 15.07 35.28 8.01
CA PHE A 115 14.91 36.39 8.95
C PHE A 115 15.35 36.02 10.37
N PRO A 116 16.62 36.27 10.73
CA PRO A 116 17.09 36.10 12.12
C PRO A 116 16.29 36.97 13.07
N GLY A 117 15.82 36.38 14.15
CA GLY A 117 15.15 37.13 15.21
C GLY A 117 13.67 36.79 15.43
N GLY A 118 13.13 35.90 14.63
CA GLY A 118 11.72 35.47 14.73
C GLY A 118 10.73 36.53 14.26
N GLY A 119 9.46 36.15 14.18
CA GLY A 119 8.39 37.02 13.77
C GLY A 119 7.28 36.29 13.03
N VAL A 120 6.22 37.01 12.72
CA VAL A 120 5.16 36.52 11.85
C VAL A 120 5.58 36.77 10.40
N GLN A 121 5.53 35.73 9.58
CA GLN A 121 5.71 35.88 8.13
C GLN A 121 4.37 35.74 7.43
N VAL A 122 4.16 36.58 6.43
CA VAL A 122 2.97 36.52 5.57
C VAL A 122 3.42 36.47 4.12
N VAL A 123 3.19 35.34 3.47
CA VAL A 123 3.38 35.18 2.04
C VAL A 123 2.09 35.54 1.32
N ARG A 124 2.17 36.36 0.27
CA ARG A 124 1.05 36.75 -0.59
C ARG A 124 1.41 36.54 -2.04
N GLY A 125 0.40 36.28 -2.86
CA GLY A 125 0.54 36.13 -4.30
C GLY A 125 -0.70 35.49 -4.92
N TRP A 126 -0.50 34.80 -6.01
CA TRP A 126 -1.58 34.15 -6.73
C TRP A 126 -1.32 32.66 -6.88
N MET A 127 -2.35 31.87 -6.67
CA MET A 127 -2.39 30.45 -7.01
C MET A 127 -3.07 30.30 -8.37
N ASN A 128 -2.37 29.68 -9.32
CA ASN A 128 -2.85 29.44 -10.68
C ASN A 128 -3.24 27.97 -10.81
N ILE A 129 -4.53 27.67 -10.83
CA ILE A 129 -5.03 26.29 -10.97
C ILE A 129 -5.48 26.06 -12.41
N LYS A 130 -4.87 25.06 -13.07
CA LYS A 130 -5.23 24.68 -14.43
C LYS A 130 -6.56 23.97 -14.51
N ASP A 131 -6.81 23.06 -13.56
CA ASP A 131 -7.96 22.17 -13.54
C ASP A 131 -8.94 22.53 -12.43
N ALA A 132 -10.23 22.40 -12.72
CA ALA A 132 -11.25 22.44 -11.67
C ALA A 132 -11.13 21.22 -10.75
N GLY A 133 -11.41 21.38 -9.47
CA GLY A 133 -11.38 20.27 -8.53
C GLY A 133 -11.57 20.71 -7.09
N LEU A 134 -11.61 19.73 -6.20
CA LEU A 134 -11.63 19.93 -4.76
C LEU A 134 -10.21 19.76 -4.21
N PHE A 135 -9.73 20.77 -3.50
CA PHE A 135 -8.35 20.79 -2.99
C PHE A 135 -8.32 20.90 -1.47
N ARG A 136 -7.38 20.18 -0.87
CA ARG A 136 -7.05 20.27 0.55
C ARG A 136 -5.62 20.70 0.73
N PHE A 137 -5.40 21.70 1.57
CA PHE A 137 -4.07 22.13 1.95
C PHE A 137 -3.57 21.29 3.13
N LYS A 138 -2.31 20.89 3.06
CA LYS A 138 -1.63 20.21 4.17
C LYS A 138 -0.20 20.71 4.25
N PRO A 139 0.17 21.44 5.31
CA PRO A 139 1.55 21.89 5.49
C PRO A 139 2.47 20.74 5.82
N GLY A 140 3.76 20.96 5.56
CA GLY A 140 4.83 20.04 5.94
C GLY A 140 5.00 19.92 7.45
N TYR A 141 5.60 18.98 7.79
CA TYR A 141 5.99 18.18 8.92
C TYR A 141 5.93 18.68 10.38
N GLN A 142 5.85 19.92 10.79
CA GLN A 142 6.03 20.16 12.21
C GLN A 142 4.78 20.55 12.99
N ALA A 143 4.53 19.73 14.02
CA ALA A 143 3.43 19.88 14.95
C ALA A 143 3.51 21.14 15.83
N SER A 144 4.62 21.87 15.78
CA SER A 144 4.95 22.98 16.69
C SER A 144 4.76 24.38 16.12
N THR A 145 4.42 24.50 14.82
CA THR A 145 4.33 25.81 14.17
C THR A 145 2.89 26.26 13.96
N PHE A 146 2.64 27.53 14.25
CA PHE A 146 1.42 28.22 13.86
C PHE A 146 1.42 28.48 12.35
N CYS A 147 0.29 28.18 11.68
CA CYS A 147 0.13 28.41 10.25
C CYS A 147 -1.35 28.61 9.89
N ILE A 148 -1.65 29.63 9.08
CA ILE A 148 -2.96 29.85 8.48
C ILE A 148 -2.78 30.03 6.98
N MET A 149 -3.61 29.38 6.18
CA MET A 149 -3.69 29.60 4.73
C MET A 149 -5.07 30.05 4.33
N GLU A 150 -5.11 31.08 3.51
CA GLU A 150 -6.31 31.66 2.93
C GLU A 150 -6.24 31.68 1.40
N LEU A 151 -7.36 31.36 0.74
CA LEU A 151 -7.55 31.50 -0.71
C LEU A 151 -8.79 32.35 -0.98
N ASP A 152 -8.65 33.41 -1.76
CA ASP A 152 -9.71 34.41 -1.99
C ASP A 152 -10.37 34.88 -0.66
N GLY A 153 -9.57 35.02 0.40
CA GLY A 153 -10.05 35.39 1.74
C GLY A 153 -10.77 34.28 2.52
N VAL A 154 -10.88 33.07 1.95
CA VAL A 154 -11.43 31.91 2.65
C VAL A 154 -10.30 31.15 3.35
N GLU A 155 -10.40 30.96 4.66
CA GLU A 155 -9.46 30.13 5.40
C GLU A 155 -9.64 28.67 4.99
N VAL A 156 -8.58 28.08 4.43
CA VAL A 156 -8.55 26.69 3.96
C VAL A 156 -7.73 25.78 4.85
N TYR A 157 -6.89 26.36 5.70
CA TYR A 157 -6.10 25.63 6.66
C TYR A 157 -5.72 26.49 7.86
N ARG A 158 -5.81 25.90 9.04
CA ARG A 158 -5.27 26.50 10.28
C ARG A 158 -4.60 25.43 11.13
N ARG A 159 -3.46 25.79 11.66
CA ARG A 159 -2.77 25.05 12.70
C ARG A 159 -2.40 25.98 13.84
N GLU A 160 -2.72 25.56 15.03
CA GLU A 160 -2.30 26.18 16.29
C GLU A 160 -1.56 25.16 17.15
N VAL A 161 -0.59 25.61 17.93
CA VAL A 161 0.14 24.73 18.85
C VAL A 161 -0.82 24.09 19.85
N GLY A 162 -0.76 22.78 19.97
CA GLY A 162 -1.60 22.02 20.92
C GLY A 162 -3.07 21.83 20.51
N LYS A 163 -3.43 22.19 19.28
CA LYS A 163 -4.76 21.92 18.72
C LYS A 163 -4.66 21.05 17.47
N ASP A 164 -5.73 20.31 17.21
CA ASP A 164 -5.86 19.60 15.93
C ASP A 164 -5.94 20.60 14.78
N PRO A 165 -5.32 20.28 13.63
CA PRO A 165 -5.38 21.16 12.46
C PRO A 165 -6.80 21.23 11.89
N PHE A 166 -7.22 22.43 11.56
CA PHE A 166 -8.44 22.68 10.80
C PHE A 166 -8.15 22.57 9.31
N TYR A 167 -9.05 21.91 8.57
CA TYR A 167 -9.04 21.81 7.11
C TYR A 167 -10.39 22.26 6.57
N ASN A 168 -10.35 23.07 5.52
CA ASN A 168 -11.53 23.44 4.74
C ASN A 168 -11.23 23.15 3.26
N ASP A 169 -11.96 22.22 2.68
CA ASP A 169 -11.75 21.83 1.29
C ASP A 169 -12.21 22.95 0.37
N PHE A 170 -11.33 23.34 -0.53
CA PHE A 170 -11.52 24.48 -1.41
C PHE A 170 -11.81 24.04 -2.85
N LYS A 171 -13.01 24.37 -3.34
CA LYS A 171 -13.42 24.07 -4.71
C LYS A 171 -12.89 25.12 -5.67
N THR A 172 -12.11 24.67 -6.66
CA THR A 172 -11.53 25.53 -7.68
C THR A 172 -12.27 25.43 -9.00
N SER A 173 -12.13 26.48 -9.82
CA SER A 173 -12.57 26.51 -11.22
C SER A 173 -11.36 26.50 -12.17
N ALA A 174 -11.47 25.82 -13.29
CA ALA A 174 -10.39 25.73 -14.27
C ALA A 174 -9.97 27.12 -14.79
N GLY A 175 -8.68 27.36 -14.86
CA GLY A 175 -8.08 28.58 -15.38
C GLY A 175 -8.26 29.82 -14.50
N LYS A 176 -8.87 29.71 -13.32
CA LYS A 176 -9.02 30.83 -12.39
C LYS A 176 -7.75 31.00 -11.55
N LYS A 177 -7.38 32.27 -11.31
CA LYS A 177 -6.40 32.66 -10.32
C LYS A 177 -7.10 32.95 -9.00
N TYR A 178 -6.49 32.48 -7.90
CA TYR A 178 -6.98 32.71 -6.53
C TYR A 178 -5.95 33.51 -5.76
N SER A 179 -6.37 34.53 -5.05
CA SER A 179 -5.47 35.23 -4.13
C SER A 179 -5.01 34.27 -3.05
N PHE A 180 -3.72 34.27 -2.80
CA PHE A 180 -3.07 33.36 -1.84
C PHE A 180 -2.46 34.16 -0.71
N LYS A 181 -2.80 33.77 0.54
CA LYS A 181 -2.19 34.31 1.74
C LYS A 181 -1.84 33.21 2.70
N LEU A 182 -0.59 33.14 3.10
CA LEU A 182 -0.09 32.17 4.07
C LEU A 182 0.60 32.92 5.20
N THR A 183 0.06 32.78 6.41
CA THR A 183 0.59 33.38 7.63
C THR A 183 1.20 32.31 8.50
N PHE A 184 2.46 32.46 8.93
CA PHE A 184 3.15 31.49 9.77
C PHE A 184 4.20 32.12 10.68
N LEU A 185 4.63 31.36 11.70
CA LEU A 185 5.72 31.75 12.59
C LEU A 185 7.05 31.18 12.09
N THR A 186 8.12 31.98 12.24
CA THR A 186 9.47 31.71 11.71
C THR A 186 10.26 30.65 12.47
N ALA A 187 9.71 30.01 13.47
CA ALA A 187 10.48 29.17 14.40
C ALA A 187 10.87 27.78 13.89
N ALA A 188 10.49 27.38 12.67
CA ALA A 188 10.81 26.05 12.15
C ALA A 188 11.27 26.10 10.70
N ALA A 189 12.35 25.37 10.45
CA ALA A 189 13.04 25.29 9.16
C ALA A 189 12.36 24.39 8.11
N ASP A 190 11.06 24.10 8.24
CA ASP A 190 10.40 23.13 7.39
C ASP A 190 9.55 23.77 6.33
N GLY A 191 9.59 23.14 5.16
CA GLY A 191 8.84 23.57 4.00
C GLY A 191 7.35 23.76 4.30
N LEU A 192 6.74 24.76 3.69
CA LEU A 192 5.36 25.20 3.94
C LEU A 192 4.29 24.21 3.49
N GLY A 193 4.67 22.99 3.19
CA GLY A 193 3.71 21.97 2.86
C GLY A 193 3.28 21.94 1.40
N TRP A 194 2.22 21.29 1.17
CA TRP A 194 1.73 21.01 -0.15
C TRP A 194 0.22 21.14 -0.21
N PHE A 195 -0.24 21.31 -1.38
CA PHE A 195 -1.62 21.50 -1.73
C PHE A 195 -2.01 20.42 -2.73
N GLY A 196 -3.03 19.64 -2.41
CA GLY A 196 -3.41 18.48 -3.20
C GLY A 196 -4.87 18.47 -3.59
N ARG A 197 -5.14 18.09 -4.82
CA ARG A 197 -6.47 17.75 -5.25
C ARG A 197 -6.89 16.44 -4.60
N ILE A 198 -8.06 16.42 -3.94
CA ILE A 198 -8.56 15.26 -3.19
C ILE A 198 -9.63 14.45 -3.94
N ASP A 199 -10.29 15.04 -4.93
CA ASP A 199 -11.33 14.42 -5.76
C ASP A 199 -10.76 13.76 -7.03
N VAL A 200 -9.51 13.32 -7.00
CA VAL A 200 -8.91 12.58 -8.12
C VAL A 200 -9.49 11.18 -8.17
N PRO A 201 -9.96 10.72 -9.34
CA PRO A 201 -10.48 9.37 -9.49
C PRO A 201 -9.54 8.29 -8.95
N GLY A 202 -10.09 7.26 -8.31
CA GLY A 202 -9.34 6.14 -7.76
C GLY A 202 -8.52 6.43 -6.50
N THR A 203 -8.56 7.66 -5.95
CA THR A 203 -8.07 7.91 -4.59
C THR A 203 -9.04 7.34 -3.56
N LEU A 204 -8.56 6.97 -2.37
CA LEU A 204 -9.42 6.46 -1.32
C LEU A 204 -10.52 7.47 -0.95
N HIS A 205 -10.17 8.75 -0.91
CA HIS A 205 -11.16 9.81 -0.66
C HIS A 205 -12.30 9.77 -1.69
N THR A 206 -11.99 9.72 -2.98
CA THR A 206 -13.01 9.67 -4.04
C THR A 206 -13.81 8.37 -3.96
N VAL A 207 -13.14 7.24 -3.81
CA VAL A 207 -13.77 5.91 -3.74
C VAL A 207 -14.76 5.83 -2.57
N VAL A 208 -14.43 6.40 -1.42
CA VAL A 208 -15.29 6.34 -0.23
C VAL A 208 -16.35 7.43 -0.26
N HIS A 209 -15.97 8.71 -0.41
CA HIS A 209 -16.90 9.84 -0.24
C HIS A 209 -17.73 10.16 -1.49
N ASN A 210 -17.20 9.92 -2.69
CA ASN A 210 -17.90 10.23 -3.94
C ASN A 210 -18.58 9.00 -4.54
N ASP A 211 -17.89 7.86 -4.54
CA ASP A 211 -18.40 6.64 -5.15
C ASP A 211 -19.21 5.78 -4.16
N GLY A 212 -19.18 6.11 -2.85
CA GLY A 212 -19.93 5.44 -1.78
C GLY A 212 -19.47 4.00 -1.48
N LYS A 213 -18.23 3.63 -1.88
CA LYS A 213 -17.65 2.31 -1.62
C LYS A 213 -16.97 2.29 -0.27
N PHE A 214 -16.88 1.11 0.36
CA PHE A 214 -16.22 0.90 1.66
C PHE A 214 -16.69 1.89 2.75
N PRO A 215 -18.01 2.04 2.98
CA PRO A 215 -18.56 3.04 3.92
C PRO A 215 -18.09 2.85 5.36
N HIS A 216 -17.65 1.64 5.75
CA HIS A 216 -17.07 1.33 7.06
C HIS A 216 -15.75 2.06 7.35
N LEU A 217 -15.12 2.65 6.33
CA LEU A 217 -13.87 3.41 6.50
C LEU A 217 -14.07 4.81 7.06
N VAL A 218 -15.30 5.28 7.18
CA VAL A 218 -15.62 6.59 7.76
C VAL A 218 -16.68 6.46 8.85
N ASP A 219 -16.52 7.27 9.90
CA ASP A 219 -17.51 7.40 10.96
C ASP A 219 -18.64 8.38 10.57
N ASP A 220 -19.66 8.51 11.43
CA ASP A 220 -20.80 9.41 11.21
C ASP A 220 -20.40 10.90 11.08
N ALA A 221 -19.22 11.28 11.55
CA ALA A 221 -18.68 12.63 11.43
C ALA A 221 -17.83 12.81 10.15
N GLY A 222 -17.66 11.74 9.34
CA GLY A 222 -16.86 11.75 8.11
C GLY A 222 -15.34 11.60 8.33
N ASN A 223 -14.91 11.24 9.54
CA ASN A 223 -13.50 10.95 9.81
C ASN A 223 -13.15 9.51 9.44
N TRP A 224 -11.87 9.27 9.13
CA TRP A 224 -11.40 7.91 8.91
C TRP A 224 -11.52 7.07 10.18
N THR A 225 -12.18 5.93 10.07
CA THR A 225 -12.33 4.96 11.15
C THR A 225 -10.99 4.49 11.68
N VAL A 226 -10.86 4.35 12.99
CA VAL A 226 -9.71 3.76 13.68
C VAL A 226 -10.17 2.48 14.35
N ARG A 227 -9.59 1.32 13.98
CA ARG A 227 -9.86 0.06 14.66
C ARG A 227 -9.20 0.06 16.03
N ASN A 228 -9.93 -0.29 17.08
CA ASN A 228 -9.42 -0.42 18.44
C ASN A 228 -9.11 -1.87 18.86
N ASP A 229 -9.28 -2.80 17.95
CA ASP A 229 -9.07 -4.25 18.05
C ASP A 229 -7.99 -4.76 17.10
N VAL A 230 -7.56 -3.94 16.13
CA VAL A 230 -6.51 -4.28 15.15
C VAL A 230 -5.34 -3.32 15.26
N TRP A 231 -4.18 -3.85 15.61
CA TRP A 231 -2.94 -3.07 15.66
C TRP A 231 -2.08 -3.33 14.41
N TYR A 232 -1.62 -2.27 13.79
CA TYR A 232 -0.68 -2.34 12.67
C TYR A 232 0.73 -1.96 13.08
N LYS A 233 1.71 -2.77 12.65
CA LYS A 233 3.13 -2.46 12.79
C LYS A 233 3.89 -2.78 11.51
N GLY A 234 4.52 -1.76 10.94
CA GLY A 234 5.53 -1.92 9.89
C GLY A 234 6.83 -2.48 10.47
N VAL A 235 7.39 -3.48 9.81
CA VAL A 235 8.55 -4.23 10.31
C VAL A 235 9.83 -3.86 9.55
N VAL A 236 9.75 -3.67 8.22
CA VAL A 236 10.93 -3.41 7.39
C VAL A 236 10.89 -2.02 6.77
N THR A 237 10.03 -1.77 5.80
CA THR A 237 9.98 -0.48 5.08
C THR A 237 9.01 0.50 5.73
N ALA A 238 7.79 0.05 6.02
CA ALA A 238 6.81 0.87 6.70
C ALA A 238 7.18 0.98 8.19
N THR A 239 7.04 2.17 8.76
CA THR A 239 7.45 2.45 10.15
C THR A 239 6.28 2.72 11.09
N ALA A 240 5.04 2.76 10.57
CA ALA A 240 3.87 3.01 11.40
C ALA A 240 3.70 1.90 12.45
N ASN A 241 3.37 2.31 13.68
CA ASN A 241 3.09 1.43 14.81
C ASN A 241 1.92 2.04 15.58
N LYS A 242 0.69 1.64 15.25
CA LYS A 242 -0.54 2.29 15.72
C LYS A 242 -1.76 1.39 15.49
N TRP A 243 -2.90 1.78 16.07
CA TRP A 243 -4.18 1.22 15.70
C TRP A 243 -4.41 1.34 14.19
N LEU A 244 -4.99 0.31 13.58
CA LEU A 244 -5.22 0.29 12.14
C LEU A 244 -6.18 1.39 11.73
N THR A 245 -5.75 2.18 10.79
CA THR A 245 -6.54 3.23 10.12
C THR A 245 -5.90 3.57 8.78
N VAL A 246 -6.47 4.48 8.04
CA VAL A 246 -5.88 5.04 6.82
C VAL A 246 -4.47 5.57 7.08
N GLY A 247 -3.55 5.38 6.13
CA GLY A 247 -2.16 5.83 6.25
C GLY A 247 -1.23 4.82 6.92
N CYS A 248 -1.49 3.53 6.73
CA CYS A 248 -0.60 2.42 7.11
C CYS A 248 0.18 1.83 5.92
N GLY A 249 0.18 2.47 4.76
CA GLY A 249 0.99 2.11 3.59
C GLY A 249 2.44 2.55 3.70
N SER A 250 3.04 2.96 2.59
CA SER A 250 4.42 3.49 2.54
C SER A 250 4.58 4.81 3.29
N GLY A 251 3.49 5.48 3.61
CA GLY A 251 3.43 6.73 4.36
C GLY A 251 1.99 7.08 4.74
N SER A 252 1.84 8.17 5.51
CA SER A 252 0.55 8.59 6.07
C SER A 252 -0.53 8.96 5.03
N HIS A 253 -0.17 9.04 3.76
CA HIS A 253 -1.06 9.38 2.64
C HIS A 253 -1.25 8.22 1.66
N THR A 254 -0.84 7.02 2.06
CA THR A 254 -1.00 5.80 1.26
C THR A 254 -1.62 4.68 2.08
N ILE A 255 -2.24 3.75 1.36
CA ILE A 255 -2.75 2.48 1.90
C ILE A 255 -2.17 1.31 1.09
N GLY A 256 -2.13 0.16 1.71
CA GLY A 256 -1.91 -1.13 1.07
C GLY A 256 -3.09 -2.07 1.37
N PRO A 257 -2.93 -3.37 1.10
CA PRO A 257 -3.98 -4.36 1.38
C PRO A 257 -4.27 -4.52 2.88
N GLU A 258 -3.34 -4.11 3.76
CA GLU A 258 -3.52 -4.19 5.22
C GLU A 258 -4.79 -3.52 5.73
N LEU A 259 -5.26 -2.48 5.02
CA LEU A 259 -6.40 -1.71 5.52
C LEU A 259 -7.69 -2.56 5.49
N GLN A 260 -8.06 -3.06 4.32
CA GLN A 260 -9.27 -3.90 4.21
C GLN A 260 -9.09 -5.26 4.90
N PHE A 261 -7.91 -5.89 4.71
CA PHE A 261 -7.58 -7.14 5.40
C PHE A 261 -7.78 -7.02 6.92
N GLY A 262 -7.28 -5.94 7.51
CA GLY A 262 -7.41 -5.75 8.96
C GLY A 262 -8.84 -5.47 9.41
N HIS A 263 -9.64 -4.76 8.61
CA HIS A 263 -11.07 -4.62 8.91
C HIS A 263 -11.78 -5.97 8.92
N ILE A 264 -11.53 -6.82 7.91
CA ILE A 264 -12.13 -8.15 7.82
C ILE A 264 -11.66 -9.05 8.98
N MET A 265 -10.36 -9.05 9.28
CA MET A 265 -9.84 -9.90 10.36
C MET A 265 -10.29 -9.43 11.74
N GLY A 266 -10.42 -8.12 11.96
CA GLY A 266 -10.98 -7.60 13.22
C GLY A 266 -12.46 -7.93 13.40
N ASP A 267 -13.23 -8.00 12.30
CA ASP A 267 -14.62 -8.43 12.36
C ASP A 267 -14.77 -9.95 12.53
N TYR A 268 -13.79 -10.71 12.03
CA TYR A 268 -13.80 -12.18 12.11
C TYR A 268 -13.37 -12.71 13.48
N HIS A 269 -12.43 -12.04 14.15
CA HIS A 269 -11.89 -12.46 15.44
C HIS A 269 -12.53 -11.70 16.60
N ASP A 270 -12.84 -12.41 17.68
CA ASP A 270 -13.14 -11.78 18.97
C ASP A 270 -11.85 -11.36 19.69
N GLU A 271 -10.71 -11.99 19.35
CA GLU A 271 -9.39 -11.71 19.89
C GLU A 271 -8.76 -10.47 19.22
N PRO A 272 -7.81 -9.81 19.89
CA PRO A 272 -7.03 -8.74 19.25
C PRO A 272 -6.26 -9.27 18.04
N VAL A 273 -6.19 -8.45 16.99
CA VAL A 273 -5.44 -8.75 15.77
C VAL A 273 -4.21 -7.85 15.70
N ILE A 274 -3.06 -8.41 15.35
CA ILE A 274 -1.84 -7.67 15.01
C ILE A 274 -1.45 -7.98 13.57
N ILE A 275 -1.25 -6.94 12.78
CA ILE A 275 -0.70 -7.02 11.44
C ILE A 275 0.77 -6.59 11.49
N LEU A 276 1.68 -7.52 11.19
CA LEU A 276 3.10 -7.26 10.99
C LEU A 276 3.38 -7.19 9.48
N LYS A 277 3.82 -6.05 8.98
CA LYS A 277 4.13 -5.89 7.56
C LYS A 277 5.62 -5.94 7.29
N ALA A 278 6.10 -7.11 6.84
CA ALA A 278 7.48 -7.39 6.44
C ALA A 278 7.58 -7.34 4.91
N SER A 279 7.70 -6.14 4.34
CA SER A 279 7.71 -5.95 2.89
C SER A 279 8.68 -4.86 2.46
N GLN A 280 9.25 -5.01 1.26
CA GLN A 280 10.21 -4.06 0.72
C GLN A 280 10.04 -3.88 -0.79
N GLY A 281 10.02 -2.64 -1.26
CA GLY A 281 9.85 -2.31 -2.67
C GLY A 281 10.96 -2.85 -3.57
N ASN A 282 10.61 -3.19 -4.83
CA ASN A 282 11.54 -3.60 -5.87
C ASN A 282 12.38 -4.85 -5.50
N ARG A 283 11.75 -5.87 -4.91
CA ARG A 283 12.39 -7.13 -4.51
C ARG A 283 11.81 -8.32 -5.27
N SER A 284 12.70 -9.19 -5.78
CA SER A 284 12.37 -10.41 -6.51
C SER A 284 12.37 -11.62 -5.59
N LEU A 285 11.55 -12.61 -5.91
CA LEU A 285 11.60 -13.94 -5.28
C LEU A 285 12.76 -14.77 -5.85
N GLY A 286 13.19 -14.44 -7.09
CA GLY A 286 14.32 -15.12 -7.74
C GLY A 286 15.71 -14.70 -7.26
N TRP A 287 15.83 -13.65 -6.46
CA TRP A 287 17.10 -13.19 -5.88
C TRP A 287 16.93 -12.63 -4.47
N ASP A 288 16.20 -11.51 -4.35
CA ASP A 288 16.19 -10.71 -3.11
C ASP A 288 15.55 -11.46 -1.93
N ILE A 289 14.38 -12.09 -2.17
CA ILE A 289 13.60 -12.82 -1.16
C ILE A 289 13.70 -14.32 -1.41
N LEU A 290 14.78 -14.76 -2.06
CA LEU A 290 14.98 -16.18 -2.37
C LEU A 290 15.04 -16.99 -1.06
N PRO A 291 14.12 -17.93 -0.82
CA PRO A 291 14.05 -18.62 0.47
C PRO A 291 15.09 -19.73 0.62
N PRO A 292 15.42 -20.16 1.85
CA PRO A 292 16.23 -21.32 2.09
C PRO A 292 15.74 -22.57 1.33
N GLY A 293 16.65 -23.41 0.86
CA GLY A 293 16.34 -24.58 0.05
C GLY A 293 16.21 -24.31 -1.44
N SER A 294 16.28 -23.07 -1.89
CA SER A 294 16.32 -22.72 -3.32
C SER A 294 17.70 -23.02 -3.90
N GLU A 295 17.73 -23.91 -4.88
CA GLU A 295 18.95 -24.35 -5.55
C GLU A 295 19.29 -23.47 -6.76
N ARG A 296 20.57 -23.51 -7.17
CA ARG A 296 21.00 -22.97 -8.47
C ARG A 296 20.25 -23.65 -9.61
N PHE A 297 19.97 -22.91 -10.68
CA PHE A 297 19.33 -23.47 -11.86
C PHE A 297 19.93 -22.87 -13.14
N THR A 298 19.78 -23.57 -14.26
CA THR A 298 20.23 -23.08 -15.55
C THR A 298 19.01 -22.74 -16.44
N HIS A 299 19.07 -21.56 -17.05
CA HIS A 299 18.10 -21.11 -18.02
C HIS A 299 18.83 -20.52 -19.23
N GLU A 300 18.55 -21.03 -20.43
CA GLU A 300 19.17 -20.60 -21.68
C GLU A 300 20.72 -20.53 -21.61
N GLY A 301 21.36 -21.53 -21.02
CA GLY A 301 22.82 -21.62 -20.91
C GLY A 301 23.45 -20.75 -19.83
N ARG A 302 22.68 -19.96 -19.10
CA ARG A 302 23.15 -19.17 -17.96
C ARG A 302 22.72 -19.80 -16.63
N THR A 303 23.64 -19.95 -15.71
CA THR A 303 23.36 -20.41 -14.35
C THR A 303 22.93 -19.24 -13.49
N TYR A 304 21.88 -19.43 -12.71
CA TYR A 304 21.32 -18.47 -11.77
C TYR A 304 21.51 -18.94 -10.34
N ALA A 305 21.59 -17.98 -9.44
CA ALA A 305 21.87 -18.18 -8.03
C ALA A 305 20.88 -19.11 -7.31
N GLY A 306 21.40 -19.87 -6.38
CA GLY A 306 20.67 -20.47 -5.28
C GLY A 306 20.72 -19.59 -4.02
N TYR A 307 20.00 -20.00 -2.99
CA TYR A 307 20.01 -19.28 -1.72
C TYR A 307 21.44 -19.14 -1.16
N ASN A 308 21.76 -17.93 -0.69
CA ASN A 308 23.03 -17.53 -0.12
C ASN A 308 24.21 -17.37 -1.11
N ASP A 309 23.96 -17.43 -2.42
CA ASP A 309 24.98 -17.08 -3.41
C ASP A 309 25.20 -15.56 -3.47
N SER A 310 26.45 -15.13 -3.75
CA SER A 310 26.81 -13.70 -3.88
C SER A 310 26.76 -13.20 -5.33
N ILE A 311 26.70 -14.10 -6.31
CA ILE A 311 26.67 -13.78 -7.74
C ILE A 311 25.30 -14.13 -8.31
N PRO A 312 24.55 -13.17 -8.88
CA PRO A 312 23.18 -13.41 -9.37
C PRO A 312 23.09 -14.41 -10.52
N SER A 313 24.03 -14.35 -11.46
CA SER A 313 24.08 -15.28 -12.59
C SER A 313 25.44 -15.27 -13.29
N TRP A 314 25.79 -16.39 -13.98
CA TRP A 314 27.03 -16.57 -14.71
C TRP A 314 26.91 -17.58 -15.85
N THR A 315 27.87 -17.57 -16.77
CA THR A 315 28.14 -18.60 -17.76
C THR A 315 29.60 -19.01 -17.67
N GLU A 316 30.04 -20.00 -18.47
CA GLU A 316 31.46 -20.37 -18.53
C GLU A 316 32.33 -19.20 -19.02
N ASP A 317 31.83 -18.42 -19.97
CA ASP A 317 32.56 -17.27 -20.56
C ASP A 317 32.38 -15.96 -19.74
N GLU A 318 31.33 -15.85 -18.94
CA GLU A 318 31.01 -14.68 -18.12
C GLU A 318 30.84 -15.11 -16.65
N PRO A 319 31.86 -15.04 -15.84
CA PRO A 319 31.83 -15.56 -14.46
C PRO A 319 30.88 -14.78 -13.53
N GLY A 320 30.28 -13.69 -14.03
CA GLY A 320 29.39 -12.86 -13.24
C GLY A 320 30.15 -11.91 -12.30
N LYS A 321 29.40 -11.12 -11.54
CA LYS A 321 29.94 -10.20 -10.54
C LYS A 321 29.14 -10.31 -9.27
N GLU A 322 29.82 -10.24 -8.15
CA GLU A 322 29.20 -10.05 -6.85
C GLU A 322 28.42 -8.73 -6.82
N VAL A 323 27.32 -8.73 -6.10
CA VAL A 323 26.50 -7.57 -5.83
C VAL A 323 26.48 -7.28 -4.33
N ASP A 324 25.90 -6.15 -3.91
CA ASP A 324 25.97 -5.66 -2.53
C ASP A 324 25.39 -6.61 -1.47
N TRP A 325 24.53 -7.55 -1.90
CA TRP A 325 23.91 -8.51 -1.00
C TRP A 325 23.71 -9.88 -1.67
N TYR A 326 23.68 -10.92 -0.85
CA TYR A 326 23.50 -12.32 -1.28
C TYR A 326 22.03 -12.64 -1.62
N ALA A 327 21.83 -13.71 -2.38
CA ALA A 327 20.53 -14.25 -2.72
C ALA A 327 19.77 -14.70 -1.46
N GLY A 328 18.61 -14.09 -1.20
CA GLY A 328 17.80 -14.35 -0.01
C GLY A 328 17.99 -13.38 1.14
N LYS A 329 18.90 -12.40 1.03
CA LYS A 329 19.12 -11.44 2.13
C LYS A 329 17.85 -10.79 2.65
N GLN A 330 16.93 -10.40 1.79
CA GLN A 330 15.69 -9.77 2.21
C GLN A 330 14.70 -10.76 2.82
N TYR A 331 14.76 -12.05 2.46
CA TYR A 331 14.04 -13.09 3.21
C TYR A 331 14.56 -13.13 4.66
N ASP A 332 15.87 -13.19 4.84
CA ASP A 332 16.49 -13.23 6.17
C ASP A 332 16.21 -11.95 6.96
N ASP A 333 16.20 -10.78 6.29
CA ASP A 333 15.85 -9.51 6.91
C ASP A 333 14.37 -9.52 7.38
N PHE A 334 13.44 -10.01 6.56
CA PHE A 334 12.03 -10.11 6.95
C PHE A 334 11.82 -11.00 8.16
N VAL A 335 12.46 -12.16 8.17
CA VAL A 335 12.43 -13.11 9.28
C VAL A 335 13.02 -12.49 10.54
N ARG A 336 14.25 -11.99 10.46
CA ARG A 336 14.96 -11.39 11.60
C ARG A 336 14.18 -10.23 12.23
N GLU A 337 13.72 -9.28 11.43
CA GLU A 337 13.02 -8.11 11.93
C GLU A 337 11.65 -8.47 12.51
N THR A 338 10.98 -9.49 11.95
CA THR A 338 9.72 -10.00 12.50
C THR A 338 9.96 -10.69 13.84
N HIS A 339 10.98 -11.53 13.97
CA HIS A 339 11.37 -12.12 15.25
C HIS A 339 11.76 -11.07 16.27
N ALA A 340 12.50 -10.03 15.88
CA ALA A 340 12.86 -8.95 16.79
C ALA A 340 11.64 -8.26 17.41
N VAL A 341 10.53 -8.17 16.68
CA VAL A 341 9.26 -7.66 17.20
C VAL A 341 8.57 -8.69 18.10
N LEU A 342 8.48 -9.95 17.68
CA LEU A 342 7.78 -11.01 18.42
C LEU A 342 8.51 -11.39 19.72
N ASP A 343 9.84 -11.46 19.69
CA ASP A 343 10.67 -11.75 20.88
C ASP A 343 10.57 -10.62 21.94
N ASN A 344 10.24 -9.42 21.50
CA ASN A 344 10.01 -8.26 22.37
C ASN A 344 8.53 -7.84 22.39
N PHE A 345 7.62 -8.81 22.29
CA PHE A 345 6.18 -8.61 22.14
C PHE A 345 5.61 -7.62 23.16
N SER A 346 5.88 -7.83 24.45
CA SER A 346 5.38 -6.98 25.53
C SER A 346 5.89 -5.53 25.45
N THR A 347 7.06 -5.30 24.85
CA THR A 347 7.61 -3.95 24.63
C THR A 347 6.92 -3.24 23.48
N HIS A 348 6.66 -3.97 22.40
CA HIS A 348 6.01 -3.43 21.19
C HIS A 348 4.50 -3.26 21.35
N PHE A 349 3.88 -4.15 22.15
CA PHE A 349 2.44 -4.22 22.38
C PHE A 349 2.12 -4.30 23.87
N PRO A 350 2.41 -3.26 24.65
CA PRO A 350 2.27 -3.30 26.11
C PRO A 350 0.82 -3.52 26.57
N GLN A 351 -0.17 -3.20 25.74
CA GLN A 351 -1.59 -3.47 25.98
C GLN A 351 -1.92 -4.98 25.97
N TYR A 352 -1.07 -5.82 25.38
CA TYR A 352 -1.25 -7.27 25.26
C TYR A 352 -0.16 -8.08 25.96
N LYS A 353 0.62 -7.46 26.86
CA LYS A 353 1.85 -8.04 27.47
C LYS A 353 1.61 -9.40 28.17
N ASP A 354 0.43 -9.60 28.75
CA ASP A 354 0.09 -10.79 29.54
C ASP A 354 -0.74 -11.82 28.75
N GLN A 355 -1.08 -11.51 27.48
CA GLN A 355 -2.02 -12.32 26.69
C GLN A 355 -1.31 -13.35 25.80
N GLY A 356 -0.04 -13.10 25.42
CA GLY A 356 0.67 -13.93 24.43
C GLY A 356 0.13 -13.73 23.01
N PHE A 357 0.67 -14.50 22.07
CA PHE A 357 0.25 -14.45 20.66
C PHE A 357 0.35 -15.81 19.99
N GLU A 358 -0.35 -15.96 18.87
CA GLU A 358 -0.17 -17.04 17.92
C GLU A 358 -0.08 -16.49 16.49
N ILE A 359 0.65 -17.18 15.62
CA ILE A 359 0.71 -16.83 14.18
C ILE A 359 -0.57 -17.37 13.53
N ALA A 360 -1.47 -16.46 13.23
CA ALA A 360 -2.80 -16.79 12.68
C ALA A 360 -2.78 -16.93 11.14
N GLY A 361 -1.79 -16.38 10.45
CA GLY A 361 -1.67 -16.56 9.01
C GLY A 361 -0.60 -15.68 8.36
N PHE A 362 -0.42 -15.94 7.05
CA PHE A 362 0.51 -15.22 6.20
C PHE A 362 -0.20 -14.70 4.96
N VAL A 363 0.23 -13.53 4.46
CA VAL A 363 -0.25 -12.97 3.19
C VAL A 363 0.96 -12.63 2.31
N TRP A 364 0.88 -13.00 1.03
CA TRP A 364 1.92 -12.77 0.06
C TRP A 364 1.41 -11.97 -1.15
N TRP A 365 2.04 -10.82 -1.44
CA TRP A 365 1.77 -10.05 -2.66
C TRP A 365 3.07 -9.51 -3.25
N GLN A 366 3.61 -10.26 -4.21
CA GLN A 366 4.90 -10.01 -4.85
C GLN A 366 4.89 -10.60 -6.27
N GLY A 367 5.77 -10.19 -7.18
CA GLY A 367 5.99 -10.85 -8.47
C GLY A 367 6.46 -9.93 -9.60
N HIS A 368 6.24 -8.61 -9.53
CA HIS A 368 6.64 -7.69 -10.61
C HIS A 368 8.14 -7.77 -10.93
N LYS A 369 9.01 -7.82 -9.92
CA LYS A 369 10.47 -7.85 -10.12
C LYS A 369 10.96 -9.17 -10.74
N ASP A 370 10.13 -10.22 -10.71
CA ASP A 370 10.41 -11.52 -11.34
C ASP A 370 9.92 -11.60 -12.79
N GLY A 371 9.49 -10.49 -13.40
CA GLY A 371 9.01 -10.39 -14.77
C GLY A 371 10.09 -10.51 -15.85
N ASN A 372 11.09 -11.36 -15.64
CA ASN A 372 12.04 -11.82 -16.65
C ASN A 372 11.94 -13.33 -16.83
N ALA A 373 12.33 -13.85 -17.99
CA ALA A 373 12.10 -15.25 -18.35
C ALA A 373 12.72 -16.23 -17.35
N ALA A 374 13.94 -15.96 -16.89
CA ALA A 374 14.65 -16.85 -15.98
C ALA A 374 13.97 -16.93 -14.60
N HIS A 375 13.72 -15.78 -13.95
CA HIS A 375 13.06 -15.77 -12.65
C HIS A 375 11.63 -16.30 -12.74
N ALA A 376 10.87 -15.92 -13.78
CA ALA A 376 9.51 -16.39 -13.98
C ALA A 376 9.43 -17.91 -14.13
N SER A 377 10.40 -18.54 -14.83
CA SER A 377 10.45 -20.00 -15.00
C SER A 377 10.65 -20.77 -13.69
N ARG A 378 11.20 -20.13 -12.67
CA ARG A 378 11.51 -20.75 -11.36
C ARG A 378 10.58 -20.26 -10.25
N TYR A 379 9.70 -19.30 -10.54
CA TYR A 379 8.88 -18.63 -9.55
C TYR A 379 8.03 -19.58 -8.70
N GLU A 380 7.36 -20.55 -9.33
CA GLU A 380 6.53 -21.55 -8.64
C GLU A 380 7.33 -22.33 -7.59
N VAL A 381 8.48 -22.86 -7.98
CA VAL A 381 9.34 -23.66 -7.08
C VAL A 381 9.83 -22.79 -5.90
N ASN A 382 10.28 -21.59 -6.18
CA ASN A 382 10.73 -20.65 -5.14
C ASN A 382 9.60 -20.26 -4.19
N LEU A 383 8.37 -20.09 -4.72
CA LEU A 383 7.20 -19.77 -3.88
C LEU A 383 6.83 -20.94 -2.95
N VAL A 384 6.93 -22.17 -3.43
CA VAL A 384 6.74 -23.37 -2.59
C VAL A 384 7.79 -23.42 -1.49
N HIS A 385 9.07 -23.14 -1.80
CA HIS A 385 10.11 -23.04 -0.78
C HIS A 385 9.83 -21.92 0.22
N TYR A 386 9.36 -20.76 -0.26
CA TYR A 386 9.00 -19.65 0.61
C TYR A 386 7.91 -20.04 1.61
N ILE A 387 6.82 -20.68 1.15
CA ILE A 387 5.72 -21.11 2.02
C ILE A 387 6.20 -22.07 3.10
N ARG A 388 6.98 -23.07 2.69
CA ARG A 388 7.53 -24.06 3.63
C ARG A 388 8.48 -23.42 4.64
N SER A 389 9.37 -22.56 4.17
CA SER A 389 10.38 -21.89 5.01
C SER A 389 9.76 -20.94 6.02
N ILE A 390 8.80 -20.10 5.59
CA ILE A 390 8.17 -19.12 6.50
C ILE A 390 7.34 -19.83 7.59
N ARG A 391 6.63 -20.90 7.24
CA ARG A 391 5.89 -21.71 8.21
C ARG A 391 6.79 -22.41 9.22
N ALA A 392 7.93 -22.96 8.75
CA ALA A 392 8.90 -23.59 9.62
C ALA A 392 9.56 -22.57 10.57
N GLU A 393 9.93 -21.41 10.05
CA GLU A 393 10.57 -20.33 10.79
C GLU A 393 9.71 -19.84 11.96
N PHE A 394 8.45 -19.58 11.69
CA PHE A 394 7.50 -19.11 12.71
C PHE A 394 6.78 -20.25 13.47
N LYS A 395 7.21 -21.50 13.27
CA LYS A 395 6.63 -22.70 13.93
C LYS A 395 5.12 -22.80 13.77
N ALA A 396 4.63 -22.43 12.61
CA ALA A 396 3.20 -22.37 12.27
C ALA A 396 2.90 -23.21 10.99
N PRO A 397 3.12 -24.55 11.03
CA PRO A 397 3.08 -25.40 9.84
C PRO A 397 1.71 -25.43 9.16
N GLU A 398 0.64 -25.26 9.91
CA GLU A 398 -0.74 -25.29 9.40
C GLU A 398 -1.36 -23.89 9.23
N ALA A 399 -0.62 -22.83 9.55
CA ALA A 399 -1.15 -21.46 9.44
C ALA A 399 -1.57 -21.18 7.99
N PRO A 400 -2.77 -20.63 7.77
CA PRO A 400 -3.24 -20.24 6.44
C PRO A 400 -2.27 -19.28 5.77
N LEU A 401 -2.08 -19.47 4.46
CA LEU A 401 -1.32 -18.52 3.64
C LEU A 401 -2.13 -18.13 2.42
N VAL A 402 -2.35 -16.83 2.25
CA VAL A 402 -3.07 -16.28 1.10
C VAL A 402 -2.08 -15.58 0.17
N ILE A 403 -2.18 -15.90 -1.12
CA ILE A 403 -1.40 -15.30 -2.18
C ILE A 403 -2.33 -14.42 -3.02
N ALA A 404 -2.01 -13.14 -3.16
CA ALA A 404 -2.60 -12.32 -4.19
C ALA A 404 -1.74 -12.46 -5.46
N THR A 405 -2.35 -12.79 -6.60
CA THR A 405 -1.62 -12.81 -7.87
C THR A 405 -1.10 -11.40 -8.20
N ILE A 406 -0.08 -11.30 -9.05
CA ILE A 406 0.14 -10.04 -9.75
C ILE A 406 -0.98 -9.87 -10.78
N GLY A 407 -1.55 -8.66 -10.85
CA GLY A 407 -2.72 -8.35 -11.68
C GLY A 407 -2.63 -7.04 -12.45
N PHE A 408 -1.45 -6.40 -12.50
CA PHE A 408 -1.29 -5.16 -13.27
C PHE A 408 -1.49 -5.41 -14.77
N SER A 409 -2.10 -4.43 -15.45
CA SER A 409 -2.67 -4.54 -16.80
C SER A 409 -3.86 -5.50 -16.92
N GLY A 410 -4.38 -6.00 -15.81
CA GLY A 410 -5.54 -6.89 -15.81
C GLY A 410 -5.33 -8.12 -16.72
N TRP A 411 -6.32 -8.46 -17.51
CA TRP A 411 -6.29 -9.58 -18.44
C TRP A 411 -5.45 -9.33 -19.70
N GLU A 412 -4.97 -8.10 -19.90
CA GLU A 412 -4.02 -7.76 -20.98
C GLU A 412 -2.55 -8.00 -20.56
N MET A 413 -2.31 -8.53 -19.36
CA MET A 413 -0.98 -8.91 -18.90
C MET A 413 -0.33 -9.88 -19.89
N ALA A 414 0.96 -9.68 -20.20
CA ALA A 414 1.68 -10.47 -21.17
C ALA A 414 3.12 -10.82 -20.72
N GLY A 415 3.74 -11.74 -21.45
CA GLY A 415 5.14 -12.13 -21.28
C GLY A 415 5.40 -12.85 -19.95
N PRO A 416 6.62 -12.72 -19.37
CA PRO A 416 7.00 -13.43 -18.15
C PRO A 416 6.12 -13.15 -16.93
N HIS A 417 5.43 -12.02 -16.89
CA HIS A 417 4.49 -11.72 -15.81
C HIS A 417 3.28 -12.68 -15.78
N VAL A 418 2.79 -13.12 -16.96
CA VAL A 418 1.75 -14.16 -17.03
C VAL A 418 2.27 -15.48 -16.45
N THR A 419 3.53 -15.81 -16.71
CA THR A 419 4.17 -17.01 -16.13
C THR A 419 4.20 -16.92 -14.59
N VAL A 420 4.54 -15.75 -14.03
CA VAL A 420 4.51 -15.51 -12.59
C VAL A 420 3.09 -15.64 -12.03
N ALA A 421 2.09 -15.01 -12.65
CA ALA A 421 0.70 -15.11 -12.20
C ALA A 421 0.19 -16.57 -12.23
N ASN A 422 0.49 -17.30 -13.30
CA ASN A 422 0.13 -18.72 -13.41
C ASN A 422 0.85 -19.58 -12.36
N ALA A 423 2.10 -19.28 -12.04
CA ALA A 423 2.85 -19.95 -10.97
C ALA A 423 2.20 -19.71 -9.60
N GLN A 424 1.73 -18.49 -9.34
CA GLN A 424 0.99 -18.16 -8.13
C GLN A 424 -0.32 -18.93 -8.02
N LEU A 425 -1.07 -19.05 -9.11
CA LEU A 425 -2.30 -19.85 -9.16
C LEU A 425 -2.02 -21.35 -8.98
N ALA A 426 -0.94 -21.85 -9.59
CA ALA A 426 -0.58 -23.27 -9.51
C ALA A 426 -0.26 -23.74 -8.08
N VAL A 427 0.17 -22.85 -7.21
CA VAL A 427 0.52 -23.15 -5.80
C VAL A 427 -0.72 -23.20 -4.90
N SER A 428 -1.87 -22.70 -5.35
CA SER A 428 -3.12 -22.80 -4.56
C SER A 428 -3.44 -24.25 -4.20
N GLY A 429 -3.80 -24.49 -2.95
CA GLY A 429 -4.21 -25.82 -2.48
C GLY A 429 -5.41 -26.39 -3.23
N GLU A 430 -6.23 -25.54 -3.84
CA GLU A 430 -7.38 -25.95 -4.68
C GLU A 430 -6.95 -26.68 -5.95
N THR A 431 -5.75 -26.46 -6.45
CA THR A 431 -5.23 -27.17 -7.63
C THR A 431 -4.90 -28.62 -7.38
N GLY A 432 -4.69 -28.99 -6.11
CA GLY A 432 -4.23 -30.34 -5.71
C GLY A 432 -2.79 -30.67 -6.14
N LYS A 433 -2.05 -29.73 -6.74
CA LYS A 433 -0.67 -29.94 -7.19
C LYS A 433 0.31 -30.18 -6.03
N TYR A 434 0.06 -29.53 -4.92
CA TYR A 434 0.82 -29.64 -3.67
C TYR A 434 -0.12 -30.12 -2.56
N PRO A 435 -0.19 -31.43 -2.26
CA PRO A 435 -1.18 -32.00 -1.31
C PRO A 435 -1.11 -31.37 0.09
N GLU A 436 0.07 -30.97 0.54
CA GLU A 436 0.30 -30.31 1.83
C GLU A 436 -0.31 -28.89 1.91
N PHE A 437 -0.67 -28.29 0.77
CA PHE A 437 -1.29 -26.97 0.71
C PHE A 437 -2.82 -27.02 0.65
N SER A 438 -3.38 -28.22 0.59
CA SER A 438 -4.83 -28.40 0.53
C SER A 438 -5.51 -27.85 1.80
N GLY A 439 -6.41 -26.89 1.60
CA GLY A 439 -7.18 -26.25 2.68
C GLY A 439 -6.44 -25.21 3.50
N ASN A 440 -5.14 -24.97 3.24
CA ASN A 440 -4.36 -23.99 4.02
C ASN A 440 -3.47 -23.04 3.17
N VAL A 441 -3.49 -23.16 1.84
CA VAL A 441 -2.93 -22.17 0.91
C VAL A 441 -3.97 -21.81 -0.14
N LEU A 442 -4.30 -20.53 -0.26
CA LEU A 442 -5.24 -20.04 -1.26
C LEU A 442 -4.58 -18.95 -2.09
N THR A 443 -4.81 -18.99 -3.40
CA THR A 443 -4.43 -17.90 -4.31
C THR A 443 -5.66 -17.17 -4.80
N VAL A 444 -5.67 -15.85 -4.58
CA VAL A 444 -6.72 -14.94 -5.07
C VAL A 444 -6.28 -14.34 -6.38
N GLU A 445 -7.11 -14.46 -7.41
CA GLU A 445 -6.92 -13.81 -8.70
C GLU A 445 -7.20 -12.31 -8.60
N THR A 446 -6.20 -11.47 -8.86
CA THR A 446 -6.33 -10.02 -8.71
C THR A 446 -6.36 -9.24 -10.03
N ARG A 447 -6.32 -9.92 -11.19
CA ARG A 447 -6.43 -9.24 -12.49
C ARG A 447 -7.76 -8.52 -12.68
N ASP A 448 -8.83 -9.01 -12.07
CA ASP A 448 -10.14 -8.37 -12.07
C ASP A 448 -10.17 -7.03 -11.30
N PHE A 449 -9.19 -6.79 -10.42
CA PHE A 449 -9.11 -5.58 -9.60
C PHE A 449 -8.33 -4.45 -10.28
N TRP A 450 -7.84 -4.68 -11.50
CA TRP A 450 -7.15 -3.67 -12.28
C TRP A 450 -8.06 -2.48 -12.58
N LYS A 451 -7.51 -1.27 -12.45
CA LYS A 451 -8.15 -0.01 -12.84
C LYS A 451 -7.22 0.76 -13.77
N ASP A 452 -7.76 1.21 -14.89
CA ASP A 452 -7.00 1.96 -15.87
C ASP A 452 -6.51 3.32 -15.37
N ALA A 453 -5.44 3.82 -15.98
CA ALA A 453 -4.84 5.11 -15.62
C ALA A 453 -5.84 6.28 -15.73
N ALA A 454 -6.80 6.21 -16.66
CA ALA A 454 -7.81 7.25 -16.85
C ALA A 454 -8.74 7.46 -15.62
N ILE A 455 -8.91 6.42 -14.80
CA ILE A 455 -9.73 6.44 -13.58
C ILE A 455 -8.89 6.23 -12.33
N SER A 456 -7.63 6.59 -12.39
CA SER A 456 -6.66 6.36 -11.32
C SER A 456 -5.80 7.59 -11.05
N PRO A 457 -5.21 7.73 -9.85
CA PRO A 457 -4.40 8.89 -9.48
C PRO A 457 -3.12 9.04 -10.30
N ARG A 458 -2.61 7.94 -10.84
CA ARG A 458 -1.34 7.91 -11.56
C ARG A 458 -1.42 7.03 -12.81
N ASN A 459 -0.49 7.24 -13.72
CA ASN A 459 -0.20 6.32 -14.81
C ASN A 459 1.09 5.56 -14.47
N GLN A 460 0.96 4.53 -13.64
CA GLN A 460 2.08 3.70 -13.18
C GLN A 460 1.63 2.25 -13.03
N GLY A 461 1.50 1.56 -14.16
CA GLY A 461 0.86 0.25 -14.27
C GLY A 461 1.34 -0.80 -13.25
N PHE A 462 2.66 -0.98 -13.08
CA PHE A 462 3.23 -1.94 -12.13
C PHE A 462 2.89 -1.66 -10.65
N HIS A 463 2.32 -0.50 -10.36
CA HIS A 463 1.78 -0.13 -9.07
C HIS A 463 0.25 0.08 -9.12
N TYR A 464 -0.44 -0.63 -10.02
CA TYR A 464 -1.89 -0.56 -10.20
C TYR A 464 -2.39 0.89 -10.32
N ASN A 465 -1.60 1.74 -11.01
CA ASN A 465 -1.88 3.18 -11.17
C ASN A 465 -2.10 3.92 -9.83
N GLN A 466 -1.64 3.33 -8.71
CA GLN A 466 -1.82 3.78 -7.33
C GLN A 466 -3.30 3.93 -6.94
N ASN A 467 -4.18 3.17 -7.59
CA ASN A 467 -5.62 3.21 -7.37
C ASN A 467 -5.98 2.54 -6.03
N ALA A 468 -6.55 3.31 -5.11
CA ALA A 468 -6.87 2.84 -3.76
C ALA A 468 -7.93 1.73 -3.75
N GLU A 469 -8.90 1.76 -4.69
CA GLU A 469 -9.90 0.70 -4.79
C GLU A 469 -9.25 -0.66 -5.04
N THR A 470 -8.24 -0.73 -5.93
CA THR A 470 -7.49 -1.98 -6.15
C THR A 470 -6.85 -2.50 -4.87
N TYR A 471 -6.21 -1.62 -4.08
CA TYR A 471 -5.57 -2.03 -2.82
C TYR A 471 -6.59 -2.50 -1.78
N MET A 472 -7.77 -1.89 -1.73
CA MET A 472 -8.88 -2.34 -0.90
C MET A 472 -9.42 -3.70 -1.34
N LEU A 473 -9.63 -3.92 -2.64
CA LEU A 473 -10.13 -5.17 -3.19
C LEU A 473 -9.17 -6.35 -2.97
N VAL A 474 -7.87 -6.09 -2.99
CA VAL A 474 -6.86 -7.12 -2.69
C VAL A 474 -6.85 -7.49 -1.22
N GLY A 475 -7.05 -6.54 -0.32
CA GLY A 475 -7.15 -6.77 1.14
C GLY A 475 -8.43 -7.44 1.55
#